data_484175d00756e764e21737a4e1a2cb37
#
_entry.id   484175d00756e764e21737a4e1a2cb37
#
_cell.length_a   1.000
_cell.length_b   1.000
_cell.length_c   1.000
_cell.angle_alpha   90.00
_cell.angle_beta   90.00
_cell.angle_gamma   90.00
#
_symmetry.space_group_name_H-M   'P 1'
#
loop_
_entity.id
_entity.type
_entity.pdbx_description
1 polymer ?
#
loop_
_entity_poly.entity_id
_entity_poly.type
_entity_poly.pdbx_seq_one_letter_code
_entity_poly.pdbx_strand_id
1 'polypeptide(L)'
;MHNIVSKLLIYGNMPKDSILMELSDIIREYKSGDYKKDEIITRIYNQIKRILEVSTDYAFDKNLWHNYLTYLLITNENPFSLTCEKVGASVGTVNSFAKNDFKQFKALFDYDFKPMEEELGIDCFTKIENYQAIGKPELMYNKNVSEKVRDLSEKLESAKDEEEFFDYVTQFYKDYGVGMFGLNKAFRISDNNGKVEFQAINNMEKVMLDDLVGYEIQKKKLVDNTEAFVQGRKSNNCLLFGDSGTGKSTSIKAIVNEYYDQGLRMIEIYKHQFKDLSNVIAMIKNRNYKFIIYMDDLSFEEFEIEYKFLKAVIEGGVETKPENILIYATSNRRHLIKETWNDRSDVQVDNGMHKSDTMEEKLSLVHRFGVTINYSKPTQKEYFDIAIELCRRLGIELSDDEIKAEANKWELSHGGLSGRTAQQFIDYLAGTR
;
A
#
# COMPACT_ATOMS: atom_id res chain seq x y z
N MET A 1 -28.99 7.61 19.25
CA MET A 1 -27.93 6.83 18.59
C MET A 1 -28.23 5.33 18.58
N HIS A 2 -28.48 4.65 19.69
CA HIS A 2 -28.72 3.17 19.70
C HIS A 2 -29.82 2.71 18.72
N ASN A 3 -30.98 3.40 18.69
CA ASN A 3 -32.05 3.10 17.74
C ASN A 3 -31.69 3.35 16.26
N ILE A 4 -30.62 4.08 15.98
CA ILE A 4 -30.08 4.33 14.65
C ILE A 4 -29.15 3.16 14.28
N VAL A 5 -28.14 2.91 15.13
CA VAL A 5 -27.14 1.87 14.92
C VAL A 5 -27.75 0.47 14.81
N SER A 6 -28.78 0.16 15.63
CA SER A 6 -29.47 -1.13 15.60
C SER A 6 -30.24 -1.43 14.29
N LYS A 7 -30.42 -0.44 13.43
CA LYS A 7 -31.07 -0.58 12.12
C LYS A 7 -30.09 -0.78 10.95
N LEU A 8 -28.79 -0.71 11.22
CA LEU A 8 -27.78 -1.01 10.21
C LEU A 8 -27.81 -2.50 9.88
N LEU A 9 -27.90 -2.81 8.61
CA LEU A 9 -27.95 -4.18 8.10
C LEU A 9 -26.67 -4.57 7.40
N ILE A 10 -26.29 -3.85 6.36
CA ILE A 10 -25.09 -4.13 5.54
C ILE A 10 -23.83 -3.69 6.29
N TYR A 11 -23.88 -2.54 6.93
CA TYR A 11 -22.79 -1.96 7.74
C TYR A 11 -22.87 -2.36 9.21
N GLY A 12 -23.76 -3.28 9.57
CA GLY A 12 -23.93 -3.78 10.93
C GLY A 12 -22.87 -4.81 11.38
N ASN A 13 -21.95 -5.18 10.50
CA ASN A 13 -20.87 -6.16 10.76
C ASN A 13 -19.69 -5.60 11.57
N MET A 14 -19.85 -4.42 12.18
CA MET A 14 -18.80 -3.79 12.99
C MET A 14 -18.50 -4.58 14.26
N PRO A 15 -17.22 -4.66 14.70
CA PRO A 15 -16.86 -5.24 15.97
C PRO A 15 -17.60 -4.57 17.14
N LYS A 16 -18.00 -5.33 18.15
CA LYS A 16 -18.72 -4.81 19.30
C LYS A 16 -17.93 -3.76 20.09
N ASP A 17 -16.63 -3.87 20.07
CA ASP A 17 -15.68 -2.93 20.70
C ASP A 17 -15.30 -1.74 19.78
N SER A 18 -15.95 -1.59 18.62
CA SER A 18 -15.77 -0.40 17.78
C SER A 18 -16.31 0.85 18.49
N ILE A 19 -15.72 2.02 18.19
CA ILE A 19 -16.10 3.30 18.81
C ILE A 19 -17.60 3.58 18.64
N LEU A 20 -18.15 3.34 17.44
CA LEU A 20 -19.56 3.56 17.15
C LEU A 20 -20.47 2.65 17.99
N MET A 21 -20.13 1.36 18.11
CA MET A 21 -20.93 0.40 18.90
C MET A 21 -20.88 0.74 20.40
N GLU A 22 -19.69 1.02 20.93
CA GLU A 22 -19.50 1.42 22.31
C GLU A 22 -20.24 2.72 22.65
N LEU A 23 -20.14 3.77 21.80
CA LEU A 23 -20.91 5.00 21.98
C LEU A 23 -22.42 4.76 21.93
N SER A 24 -22.86 3.89 21.02
CA SER A 24 -24.28 3.48 20.93
C SER A 24 -24.79 2.87 22.23
N ASP A 25 -23.99 1.98 22.85
CA ASP A 25 -24.35 1.34 24.12
C ASP A 25 -24.30 2.31 25.30
N ILE A 26 -23.29 3.18 25.36
CA ILE A 26 -23.19 4.25 26.37
C ILE A 26 -24.42 5.16 26.30
N ILE A 27 -24.82 5.58 25.11
CA ILE A 27 -26.01 6.48 24.96
C ILE A 27 -27.31 5.74 25.25
N ARG A 28 -27.39 4.43 25.01
CA ARG A 28 -28.55 3.64 25.44
C ARG A 28 -28.70 3.63 26.94
N GLU A 29 -27.61 3.38 27.67
CA GLU A 29 -27.55 3.37 29.13
C GLU A 29 -27.87 4.74 29.70
N TYR A 30 -27.28 5.81 29.17
CA TYR A 30 -27.61 7.18 29.53
C TYR A 30 -29.12 7.47 29.38
N LYS A 31 -29.73 7.09 28.27
CA LYS A 31 -31.17 7.30 28.01
C LYS A 31 -32.07 6.43 28.88
N SER A 32 -31.59 5.35 29.46
CA SER A 32 -32.37 4.53 30.41
C SER A 32 -32.52 5.20 31.78
N GLY A 33 -31.67 6.17 32.12
CA GLY A 33 -31.62 6.84 33.39
C GLY A 33 -31.01 6.03 34.54
N ASP A 34 -30.62 4.78 34.27
CA ASP A 34 -29.99 3.88 35.26
C ASP A 34 -28.47 3.83 35.00
N TYR A 35 -27.79 4.90 35.44
CA TYR A 35 -26.35 5.01 35.26
C TYR A 35 -25.68 5.82 36.37
N LYS A 36 -24.40 5.60 36.61
CA LYS A 36 -23.57 6.46 37.45
C LYS A 36 -22.85 7.46 36.56
N LYS A 37 -23.04 8.75 36.87
CA LYS A 37 -22.52 9.86 36.07
C LYS A 37 -21.02 9.74 35.77
N ASP A 38 -20.19 9.49 36.79
CA ASP A 38 -18.73 9.42 36.62
C ASP A 38 -18.30 8.22 35.75
N GLU A 39 -19.02 7.08 35.83
CA GLU A 39 -18.73 5.88 35.00
C GLU A 39 -19.06 6.17 33.54
N ILE A 40 -20.19 6.77 33.25
CA ILE A 40 -20.60 7.17 31.88
C ILE A 40 -19.61 8.18 31.28
N ILE A 41 -19.22 9.21 32.02
CA ILE A 41 -18.25 10.22 31.58
C ILE A 41 -16.90 9.54 31.24
N THR A 42 -16.42 8.67 32.12
CA THR A 42 -15.16 7.94 31.87
C THR A 42 -15.22 7.12 30.59
N ARG A 43 -16.31 6.42 30.33
CA ARG A 43 -16.49 5.62 29.12
C ARG A 43 -16.60 6.51 27.87
N ILE A 44 -17.29 7.64 27.95
CA ILE A 44 -17.35 8.63 26.86
C ILE A 44 -15.93 9.13 26.55
N TYR A 45 -15.16 9.56 27.53
CA TYR A 45 -13.81 10.06 27.34
C TYR A 45 -12.87 9.01 26.73
N ASN A 46 -13.05 7.74 27.07
CA ASN A 46 -12.30 6.66 26.41
C ASN A 46 -12.62 6.57 24.91
N GLN A 47 -13.86 6.75 24.49
CA GLN A 47 -14.20 6.75 23.06
C GLN A 47 -13.71 8.00 22.34
N ILE A 48 -13.83 9.17 22.98
CA ILE A 48 -13.26 10.42 22.46
C ILE A 48 -11.75 10.30 22.28
N LYS A 49 -11.04 9.72 23.25
CA LYS A 49 -9.60 9.45 23.12
C LYS A 49 -9.30 8.58 21.89
N ARG A 50 -10.04 7.53 21.64
CA ARG A 50 -9.89 6.67 20.47
C ARG A 50 -10.16 7.41 19.15
N ILE A 51 -11.16 8.32 19.12
CA ILE A 51 -11.38 9.20 17.95
C ILE A 51 -10.18 10.11 17.73
N LEU A 52 -9.59 10.67 18.78
CA LEU A 52 -8.39 11.50 18.69
C LEU A 52 -7.17 10.71 18.22
N GLU A 53 -7.01 9.45 18.63
CA GLU A 53 -5.95 8.54 18.17
C GLU A 53 -6.06 8.31 16.64
N VAL A 54 -7.22 7.88 16.15
CA VAL A 54 -7.49 7.72 14.71
C VAL A 54 -7.27 9.04 13.96
N SER A 55 -7.75 10.16 14.50
CA SER A 55 -7.60 11.47 13.89
C SER A 55 -6.14 11.93 13.84
N THR A 56 -5.34 11.53 14.81
CA THR A 56 -3.91 11.82 14.85
C THR A 56 -3.16 11.03 13.80
N ASP A 57 -3.49 9.75 13.59
CA ASP A 57 -2.86 8.87 12.61
C ASP A 57 -3.09 9.34 11.16
N TYR A 58 -4.24 9.94 10.90
CA TYR A 58 -4.63 10.39 9.56
C TYR A 58 -4.68 11.93 9.41
N ALA A 59 -4.31 12.70 10.42
CA ALA A 59 -4.40 14.15 10.45
C ALA A 59 -5.81 14.67 10.05
N PHE A 60 -6.86 14.08 10.63
CA PHE A 60 -8.22 14.56 10.45
C PHE A 60 -8.40 15.92 11.12
N ASP A 61 -9.32 16.72 10.61
CA ASP A 61 -9.53 18.12 11.01
C ASP A 61 -11.01 18.51 10.91
N LYS A 62 -11.38 19.64 11.48
CA LYS A 62 -12.75 20.16 11.52
C LYS A 62 -13.67 19.26 12.35
N ASN A 63 -14.60 18.56 11.75
CA ASN A 63 -15.52 17.66 12.44
C ASN A 63 -14.97 16.23 12.50
N LEU A 64 -14.34 15.85 13.61
CA LEU A 64 -13.74 14.52 13.77
C LEU A 64 -14.78 13.39 13.86
N TRP A 65 -16.00 13.71 14.33
CA TRP A 65 -17.08 12.72 14.32
C TRP A 65 -17.50 12.36 12.89
N HIS A 66 -17.70 13.35 12.03
CA HIS A 66 -17.99 13.12 10.61
C HIS A 66 -16.86 12.41 9.90
N ASN A 67 -15.61 12.82 10.14
CA ASN A 67 -14.44 12.14 9.57
C ASN A 67 -14.35 10.66 10.00
N TYR A 68 -14.63 10.38 11.27
CA TYR A 68 -14.65 9.01 11.79
C TYR A 68 -15.75 8.16 11.13
N LEU A 69 -16.97 8.68 11.01
CA LEU A 69 -18.07 7.98 10.33
C LEU A 69 -17.75 7.73 8.85
N THR A 70 -17.15 8.71 8.19
CA THR A 70 -16.69 8.57 6.80
C THR A 70 -15.61 7.49 6.69
N TYR A 71 -14.65 7.50 7.60
CA TYR A 71 -13.61 6.47 7.67
C TYR A 71 -14.19 5.07 7.86
N LEU A 72 -15.21 4.91 8.72
CA LEU A 72 -15.93 3.64 8.88
C LEU A 72 -16.58 3.18 7.56
N LEU A 73 -17.26 4.08 6.85
CA LEU A 73 -17.91 3.75 5.57
C LEU A 73 -16.91 3.24 4.54
N ILE A 74 -15.79 3.95 4.36
CA ILE A 74 -14.82 3.62 3.31
C ILE A 74 -13.92 2.44 3.66
N THR A 75 -13.81 2.09 4.94
CA THR A 75 -13.02 0.94 5.39
C THR A 75 -13.84 -0.33 5.58
N ASN A 76 -15.18 -0.22 5.63
CA ASN A 76 -16.06 -1.38 5.83
C ASN A 76 -16.24 -2.19 4.55
N GLU A 77 -15.57 -3.33 4.49
CA GLU A 77 -15.73 -4.31 3.41
C GLU A 77 -16.97 -5.17 3.66
N ASN A 78 -17.96 -5.05 2.80
CA ASN A 78 -19.21 -5.79 2.83
C ASN A 78 -19.66 -6.14 1.40
N PRO A 79 -20.66 -7.02 1.20
CA PRO A 79 -21.07 -7.43 -0.14
C PRO A 79 -21.49 -6.27 -1.06
N PHE A 80 -22.07 -5.20 -0.52
CA PHE A 80 -22.44 -4.02 -1.29
C PHE A 80 -21.22 -3.21 -1.70
N SER A 81 -20.37 -2.82 -0.74
CA SER A 81 -19.20 -2.00 -1.01
C SER A 81 -18.20 -2.66 -1.96
N LEU A 82 -17.97 -3.98 -1.81
CA LEU A 82 -17.13 -4.77 -2.72
C LEU A 82 -17.73 -4.91 -4.12
N THR A 83 -19.06 -4.93 -4.24
CA THR A 83 -19.73 -4.93 -5.55
C THR A 83 -19.60 -3.57 -6.22
N CYS A 84 -19.83 -2.48 -5.46
CA CYS A 84 -19.67 -1.11 -5.98
C CYS A 84 -18.23 -0.83 -6.43
N GLU A 85 -17.23 -1.34 -5.74
CA GLU A 85 -15.82 -1.27 -6.15
C GLU A 85 -15.62 -1.84 -7.57
N LYS A 86 -16.32 -2.93 -7.92
CA LYS A 86 -16.12 -3.63 -9.20
C LYS A 86 -16.90 -3.03 -10.35
N VAL A 87 -18.19 -2.74 -10.12
CA VAL A 87 -19.14 -2.43 -11.19
C VAL A 87 -19.87 -1.09 -10.98
N GLY A 88 -19.52 -0.35 -9.93
CA GLY A 88 -20.26 0.83 -9.52
C GLY A 88 -21.64 0.48 -8.93
N ALA A 89 -22.48 1.49 -8.73
CA ALA A 89 -23.83 1.35 -8.22
C ALA A 89 -24.81 0.90 -9.33
N SER A 90 -24.58 -0.26 -9.91
CA SER A 90 -25.54 -0.83 -10.89
C SER A 90 -26.85 -1.22 -10.21
N VAL A 91 -27.94 -1.28 -11.00
CA VAL A 91 -29.29 -1.59 -10.50
C VAL A 91 -29.32 -2.96 -9.81
N GLY A 92 -29.71 -2.99 -8.54
CA GLY A 92 -29.83 -4.23 -7.77
C GLY A 92 -30.57 -4.03 -6.45
N THR A 93 -31.22 -5.07 -5.95
CA THR A 93 -31.99 -5.01 -4.70
C THR A 93 -31.12 -4.67 -3.49
N VAL A 94 -29.84 -5.02 -3.51
CA VAL A 94 -28.88 -4.68 -2.41
C VAL A 94 -28.78 -3.17 -2.20
N ASN A 95 -29.01 -2.36 -3.23
CA ASN A 95 -28.98 -0.89 -3.12
C ASN A 95 -30.08 -0.37 -2.19
N SER A 96 -31.25 -1.01 -2.13
CA SER A 96 -32.32 -0.58 -1.20
C SER A 96 -31.93 -0.80 0.28
N PHE A 97 -31.19 -1.86 0.56
CA PHE A 97 -30.63 -2.11 1.90
C PHE A 97 -29.52 -1.11 2.22
N ALA A 98 -28.64 -0.81 1.27
CA ALA A 98 -27.59 0.18 1.45
C ALA A 98 -28.15 1.60 1.69
N LYS A 99 -29.19 2.00 0.93
CA LYS A 99 -29.88 3.28 1.13
C LYS A 99 -30.53 3.37 2.52
N ASN A 100 -31.11 2.27 3.04
CA ASN A 100 -31.56 2.24 4.41
C ASN A 100 -30.42 2.53 5.40
N ASP A 101 -29.29 1.91 5.21
CA ASP A 101 -28.13 2.12 6.09
C ASP A 101 -27.57 3.54 5.94
N PHE A 102 -27.52 4.10 4.73
CA PHE A 102 -27.09 5.48 4.50
C PHE A 102 -28.03 6.51 5.12
N LYS A 103 -29.33 6.23 5.17
CA LYS A 103 -30.28 7.02 5.95
C LYS A 103 -29.91 6.99 7.44
N GLN A 104 -29.48 5.85 7.98
CA GLN A 104 -29.02 5.78 9.37
C GLN A 104 -27.70 6.54 9.55
N PHE A 105 -26.74 6.41 8.61
CA PHE A 105 -25.50 7.20 8.65
C PHE A 105 -25.78 8.70 8.59
N LYS A 106 -26.68 9.15 7.71
CA LYS A 106 -27.09 10.58 7.68
C LYS A 106 -27.62 11.02 9.04
N ALA A 107 -28.46 10.20 9.69
CA ALA A 107 -28.95 10.50 11.03
C ALA A 107 -27.84 10.45 12.12
N LEU A 108 -26.72 9.73 11.89
CA LEU A 108 -25.53 9.77 12.76
C LEU A 108 -24.69 11.03 12.51
N PHE A 109 -24.61 11.50 11.27
CA PHE A 109 -23.98 12.79 10.94
C PHE A 109 -24.72 13.96 11.60
N ASP A 110 -26.04 13.93 11.57
CA ASP A 110 -26.90 14.98 12.14
C ASP A 110 -27.19 14.78 13.65
N TYR A 111 -26.48 13.85 14.32
CA TYR A 111 -26.77 13.51 15.71
C TYR A 111 -26.31 14.61 16.66
N ASP A 112 -27.28 15.18 17.44
CA ASP A 112 -27.02 16.23 18.42
C ASP A 112 -26.58 15.65 19.76
N PHE A 113 -25.35 15.93 20.16
CA PHE A 113 -24.77 15.53 21.44
C PHE A 113 -24.99 16.59 22.57
N LYS A 114 -25.40 17.84 22.25
CA LYS A 114 -25.48 18.94 23.20
C LYS A 114 -26.34 18.65 24.41
N PRO A 115 -27.56 18.05 24.28
CA PRO A 115 -28.38 17.77 25.46
C PRO A 115 -27.69 16.86 26.48
N MET A 116 -26.91 15.89 26.00
CA MET A 116 -26.14 14.99 26.85
C MET A 116 -24.92 15.70 27.48
N GLU A 117 -24.25 16.58 26.75
CA GLU A 117 -23.13 17.38 27.27
C GLU A 117 -23.58 18.31 28.39
N GLU A 118 -24.69 19.00 28.18
CA GLU A 118 -25.26 19.92 29.20
C GLU A 118 -25.62 19.17 30.49
N GLU A 119 -26.30 18.02 30.39
CA GLU A 119 -26.70 17.22 31.55
C GLU A 119 -25.49 16.60 32.28
N LEU A 120 -24.52 16.10 31.54
CA LEU A 120 -23.33 15.50 32.13
C LEU A 120 -22.26 16.52 32.55
N GLY A 121 -22.37 17.79 32.09
CA GLY A 121 -21.37 18.84 32.35
C GLY A 121 -20.03 18.58 31.68
N ILE A 122 -20.08 18.12 30.45
CA ILE A 122 -18.89 17.83 29.58
C ILE A 122 -19.00 18.65 28.28
N ASP A 123 -17.91 18.77 27.53
CA ASP A 123 -17.82 19.53 26.27
C ASP A 123 -17.00 18.83 25.19
N CYS A 124 -16.75 17.55 25.36
CA CYS A 124 -15.81 16.79 24.54
C CYS A 124 -16.33 16.53 23.11
N PHE A 125 -17.65 16.38 22.91
CA PHE A 125 -18.25 16.24 21.59
C PHE A 125 -18.21 17.58 20.84
N THR A 126 -18.60 18.68 21.47
CA THR A 126 -18.44 20.02 20.90
C THR A 126 -17.02 20.32 20.48
N LYS A 127 -16.01 19.86 21.24
CA LYS A 127 -14.59 20.02 20.88
C LYS A 127 -14.16 19.21 19.67
N ILE A 128 -14.62 17.96 19.52
CA ILE A 128 -14.28 17.16 18.35
C ILE A 128 -15.05 17.56 17.10
N GLU A 129 -16.24 18.16 17.23
CA GLU A 129 -16.99 18.73 16.10
C GLU A 129 -16.35 20.02 15.57
N ASN A 130 -15.59 20.73 16.39
CA ASN A 130 -14.90 21.99 16.07
C ASN A 130 -13.38 21.85 16.25
N TYR A 131 -12.82 20.73 15.84
CA TYR A 131 -11.43 20.40 16.07
C TYR A 131 -10.49 21.13 15.12
N GLN A 132 -9.37 21.59 15.63
CA GLN A 132 -8.27 22.16 14.86
C GLN A 132 -7.04 21.29 15.02
N ALA A 133 -6.63 20.64 13.92
CA ALA A 133 -5.45 19.79 13.92
C ALA A 133 -4.16 20.61 14.09
N ILE A 134 -3.21 20.07 14.86
CA ILE A 134 -1.86 20.62 14.93
C ILE A 134 -1.16 20.31 13.59
N GLY A 135 -0.59 21.35 12.96
CA GLY A 135 0.15 21.20 11.71
C GLY A 135 1.30 20.19 11.88
N LYS A 136 1.30 19.13 11.08
CA LYS A 136 2.33 18.09 11.07
C LYS A 136 2.99 18.03 9.71
N PRO A 137 4.31 17.72 9.62
CA PRO A 137 4.95 17.36 8.37
C PRO A 137 4.22 16.18 7.69
N GLU A 138 4.09 16.20 6.38
CA GLU A 138 3.38 15.15 5.60
C GLU A 138 3.92 13.73 5.83
N LEU A 139 5.18 13.59 6.23
CA LEU A 139 5.81 12.30 6.55
C LEU A 139 5.27 11.65 7.84
N MET A 140 4.56 12.42 8.69
CA MET A 140 4.07 11.94 9.98
C MET A 140 2.68 11.32 9.93
N TYR A 141 1.97 11.37 8.78
CA TYR A 141 0.64 10.79 8.62
C TYR A 141 0.39 10.34 7.18
N ASN A 142 -0.64 9.51 6.98
CA ASN A 142 -1.03 9.07 5.65
C ASN A 142 -1.88 10.14 4.94
N LYS A 143 -1.22 11.06 4.23
CA LYS A 143 -1.85 12.18 3.53
C LYS A 143 -2.94 11.73 2.56
N ASN A 144 -2.71 10.64 1.84
CA ASN A 144 -3.66 10.13 0.85
C ASN A 144 -4.99 9.68 1.49
N VAL A 145 -4.94 9.02 2.66
CA VAL A 145 -6.14 8.67 3.43
C VAL A 145 -6.81 9.94 3.97
N SER A 146 -6.01 10.85 4.54
CA SER A 146 -6.49 12.10 5.11
C SER A 146 -7.33 12.92 4.12
N GLU A 147 -6.77 13.20 2.95
CA GLU A 147 -7.44 13.99 1.92
C GLU A 147 -8.75 13.32 1.46
N LYS A 148 -8.71 12.03 1.13
CA LYS A 148 -9.90 11.29 0.67
C LYS A 148 -11.02 11.25 1.70
N VAL A 149 -10.69 11.02 2.99
CA VAL A 149 -11.68 10.99 4.07
C VAL A 149 -12.31 12.38 4.26
N ARG A 150 -11.49 13.42 4.29
CA ARG A 150 -11.96 14.79 4.53
C ARG A 150 -12.84 15.27 3.37
N ASP A 151 -12.42 15.07 2.13
CA ASP A 151 -13.19 15.47 0.94
C ASP A 151 -14.54 14.74 0.88
N LEU A 152 -14.58 13.46 1.17
CA LEU A 152 -15.83 12.71 1.24
C LEU A 152 -16.69 13.16 2.42
N SER A 153 -16.09 13.38 3.60
CA SER A 153 -16.79 13.83 4.81
C SER A 153 -17.52 15.14 4.57
N GLU A 154 -16.89 16.12 3.92
CA GLU A 154 -17.52 17.41 3.57
C GLU A 154 -18.70 17.24 2.60
N LYS A 155 -18.60 16.33 1.63
CA LYS A 155 -19.70 15.99 0.72
C LYS A 155 -20.87 15.33 1.45
N LEU A 156 -20.57 14.36 2.33
CA LEU A 156 -21.59 13.63 3.10
C LEU A 156 -22.31 14.54 4.11
N GLU A 157 -21.61 15.48 4.73
CA GLU A 157 -22.18 16.52 5.59
C GLU A 157 -23.19 17.38 4.82
N SER A 158 -22.85 17.77 3.59
CA SER A 158 -23.68 18.63 2.74
C SER A 158 -24.83 17.89 2.04
N ALA A 159 -24.87 16.54 2.09
CA ALA A 159 -25.91 15.74 1.44
C ALA A 159 -27.29 16.06 2.01
N LYS A 160 -28.24 16.32 1.12
CA LYS A 160 -29.61 16.71 1.50
C LYS A 160 -30.44 15.52 2.00
N ASP A 161 -30.21 14.37 1.40
CA ASP A 161 -30.97 13.15 1.67
C ASP A 161 -30.11 11.89 1.48
N GLU A 162 -30.72 10.71 1.69
CA GLU A 162 -30.08 9.41 1.52
C GLU A 162 -29.70 9.08 0.07
N GLU A 163 -30.30 9.72 -0.93
CA GLU A 163 -29.97 9.51 -2.33
C GLU A 163 -28.65 10.21 -2.69
N GLU A 164 -28.47 11.48 -2.34
CA GLU A 164 -27.21 12.19 -2.50
C GLU A 164 -26.09 11.51 -1.70
N PHE A 165 -26.40 11.05 -0.49
CA PHE A 165 -25.44 10.32 0.34
C PHE A 165 -25.02 9.01 -0.34
N PHE A 166 -25.96 8.27 -0.90
CA PHE A 166 -25.72 7.06 -1.67
C PHE A 166 -24.83 7.33 -2.87
N ASP A 167 -25.10 8.38 -3.63
CA ASP A 167 -24.34 8.73 -4.85
C ASP A 167 -22.88 9.07 -4.50
N TYR A 168 -22.65 9.86 -3.45
CA TYR A 168 -21.29 10.22 -3.02
C TYR A 168 -20.48 8.99 -2.56
N VAL A 169 -21.07 8.12 -1.75
CA VAL A 169 -20.38 6.92 -1.25
C VAL A 169 -20.11 5.93 -2.38
N THR A 170 -21.08 5.67 -3.25
CA THR A 170 -20.90 4.72 -4.36
C THR A 170 -19.94 5.23 -5.42
N GLN A 171 -19.95 6.53 -5.69
CA GLN A 171 -18.93 7.15 -6.56
C GLN A 171 -17.53 7.02 -5.96
N PHE A 172 -17.39 7.23 -4.65
CA PHE A 172 -16.12 7.00 -3.95
C PHE A 172 -15.63 5.56 -4.10
N TYR A 173 -16.51 4.57 -3.89
CA TYR A 173 -16.14 3.16 -4.05
C TYR A 173 -15.72 2.81 -5.47
N LYS A 174 -16.35 3.42 -6.47
CA LYS A 174 -15.99 3.25 -7.87
C LYS A 174 -14.63 3.85 -8.21
N ASP A 175 -14.34 5.05 -7.68
CA ASP A 175 -13.14 5.81 -8.03
C ASP A 175 -11.91 5.33 -7.26
N TYR A 176 -12.09 5.01 -5.98
CA TYR A 176 -10.98 4.69 -5.07
C TYR A 176 -11.03 3.27 -4.50
N GLY A 177 -12.19 2.60 -4.57
CA GLY A 177 -12.44 1.30 -3.97
C GLY A 177 -12.78 1.37 -2.48
N VAL A 178 -12.77 0.22 -1.81
CA VAL A 178 -13.15 0.06 -0.41
C VAL A 178 -12.05 -0.64 0.39
N GLY A 179 -12.04 -0.39 1.69
CA GLY A 179 -11.09 -1.01 2.60
C GLY A 179 -9.68 -0.46 2.46
N MET A 180 -8.73 -1.18 3.03
CA MET A 180 -7.33 -0.74 3.06
C MET A 180 -6.70 -0.60 1.68
N PHE A 181 -7.11 -1.41 0.69
CA PHE A 181 -6.58 -1.35 -0.68
C PHE A 181 -7.01 -0.09 -1.43
N GLY A 182 -8.17 0.47 -1.14
CA GLY A 182 -8.63 1.75 -1.68
C GLY A 182 -7.79 2.93 -1.20
N LEU A 183 -7.30 2.84 0.01
CA LEU A 183 -6.66 3.95 0.71
C LEU A 183 -5.13 3.95 0.62
N ASN A 184 -4.49 2.80 0.39
CA ASN A 184 -3.05 2.66 0.48
C ASN A 184 -2.42 2.09 -0.79
N LYS A 185 -1.16 2.48 -1.06
CA LYS A 185 -0.40 2.06 -2.25
C LYS A 185 0.30 0.72 -2.07
N ALA A 186 0.83 0.49 -0.87
CA ALA A 186 1.70 -0.64 -0.59
C ALA A 186 1.39 -1.28 0.76
N PHE A 187 1.65 -2.57 0.84
CA PHE A 187 1.33 -3.42 1.98
C PHE A 187 2.46 -4.38 2.28
N ARG A 188 2.55 -4.80 3.53
CA ARG A 188 3.26 -5.99 4.00
C ARG A 188 2.27 -7.01 4.51
N ILE A 189 2.73 -8.22 4.72
CA ILE A 189 1.96 -9.24 5.42
C ILE A 189 2.55 -9.48 6.81
N SER A 190 1.67 -9.78 7.76
CA SER A 190 2.02 -10.26 9.08
C SER A 190 1.29 -11.57 9.37
N ASP A 191 1.89 -12.40 10.20
CA ASP A 191 1.24 -13.60 10.73
C ASP A 191 0.68 -13.28 12.11
N ASN A 192 -0.64 -13.34 12.23
CA ASN A 192 -1.35 -13.19 13.49
C ASN A 192 -2.02 -14.53 13.85
N ASN A 193 -1.35 -15.32 14.71
CA ASN A 193 -1.82 -16.63 15.14
C ASN A 193 -2.15 -17.61 13.99
N GLY A 194 -1.31 -17.64 12.95
CA GLY A 194 -1.50 -18.48 11.77
C GLY A 194 -2.44 -17.91 10.71
N LYS A 195 -2.92 -16.68 10.90
CA LYS A 195 -3.72 -15.96 9.93
C LYS A 195 -2.91 -14.84 9.30
N VAL A 196 -2.85 -14.83 7.97
CA VAL A 196 -2.20 -13.76 7.21
C VAL A 196 -3.06 -12.50 7.26
N GLU A 197 -2.45 -11.38 7.63
CA GLU A 197 -3.09 -10.06 7.65
C GLU A 197 -2.25 -9.07 6.86
N PHE A 198 -2.91 -8.15 6.15
CA PHE A 198 -2.23 -7.05 5.46
C PHE A 198 -2.00 -5.88 6.39
N GLN A 199 -0.81 -5.29 6.30
CA GLN A 199 -0.45 -4.06 7.00
C GLN A 199 -0.07 -2.99 5.97
N ALA A 200 -0.73 -1.84 6.01
CA ALA A 200 -0.43 -0.74 5.10
C ALA A 200 0.97 -0.15 5.38
N ILE A 201 1.70 0.16 4.32
CA ILE A 201 2.96 0.91 4.37
C ILE A 201 2.61 2.38 4.19
N ASN A 202 2.55 3.13 5.29
CA ASN A 202 2.13 4.54 5.29
C ASN A 202 3.16 5.48 4.65
N ASN A 203 4.44 5.18 4.77
CA ASN A 203 5.56 6.03 4.33
C ASN A 203 6.34 5.37 3.19
N MET A 204 5.63 5.00 2.11
CA MET A 204 6.31 4.55 0.90
C MET A 204 7.12 5.71 0.30
N GLU A 205 8.35 5.44 -0.13
CA GLU A 205 9.23 6.41 -0.79
C GLU A 205 8.52 7.06 -1.99
N LYS A 206 8.49 8.41 -2.00
CA LYS A 206 7.83 9.21 -3.05
C LYS A 206 8.75 9.41 -4.26
N VAL A 207 9.26 8.31 -4.80
CA VAL A 207 10.11 8.33 -6.00
C VAL A 207 9.24 8.14 -7.24
N MET A 208 9.52 8.91 -8.29
CA MET A 208 8.92 8.76 -9.62
C MET A 208 9.97 8.23 -10.61
N LEU A 209 9.55 7.72 -11.77
CA LEU A 209 10.50 7.20 -12.78
C LEU A 209 11.45 8.27 -13.29
N ASP A 210 11.01 9.52 -13.35
CA ASP A 210 11.84 10.67 -13.77
C ASP A 210 12.92 11.01 -12.72
N ASP A 211 12.77 10.56 -11.47
CA ASP A 211 13.80 10.76 -10.46
C ASP A 211 15.01 9.85 -10.66
N LEU A 212 14.83 8.73 -11.36
CA LEU A 212 15.93 7.84 -11.73
C LEU A 212 16.64 8.37 -12.97
N VAL A 213 17.86 8.86 -12.80
CA VAL A 213 18.70 9.32 -13.91
C VAL A 213 19.31 8.14 -14.66
N GLY A 214 19.16 8.12 -15.97
CA GLY A 214 19.63 7.04 -16.83
C GLY A 214 18.68 5.84 -16.89
N TYR A 215 19.19 4.71 -17.38
CA TYR A 215 18.45 3.45 -17.50
C TYR A 215 17.19 3.51 -18.38
N GLU A 216 17.15 4.35 -19.41
CA GLU A 216 15.96 4.62 -20.23
C GLU A 216 15.37 3.36 -20.87
N ILE A 217 16.23 2.43 -21.35
CA ILE A 217 15.79 1.16 -21.96
C ILE A 217 15.16 0.26 -20.88
N GLN A 218 15.74 0.21 -19.69
CA GLN A 218 15.24 -0.55 -18.56
C GLN A 218 13.91 -0.01 -18.05
N LYS A 219 13.83 1.30 -17.85
CA LYS A 219 12.59 2.00 -17.48
C LYS A 219 11.49 1.75 -18.50
N LYS A 220 11.77 1.92 -19.79
CA LYS A 220 10.80 1.65 -20.84
C LYS A 220 10.24 0.23 -20.80
N LYS A 221 11.10 -0.78 -20.68
CA LYS A 221 10.65 -2.19 -20.60
C LYS A 221 9.76 -2.45 -19.39
N LEU A 222 10.09 -1.84 -18.23
CA LEU A 222 9.30 -1.96 -17.00
C LEU A 222 7.95 -1.28 -17.17
N VAL A 223 7.93 -0.06 -17.73
CA VAL A 223 6.72 0.71 -18.03
C VAL A 223 5.82 -0.05 -19.01
N ASP A 224 6.34 -0.47 -20.15
CA ASP A 224 5.57 -1.17 -21.19
C ASP A 224 4.85 -2.41 -20.63
N ASN A 225 5.53 -3.21 -19.76
CA ASN A 225 4.93 -4.39 -19.12
C ASN A 225 3.89 -4.01 -18.05
N THR A 226 4.15 -2.97 -17.26
CA THR A 226 3.25 -2.55 -16.18
C THR A 226 2.01 -1.85 -16.73
N GLU A 227 2.17 -1.00 -17.74
CA GLU A 227 1.05 -0.35 -18.41
C GLU A 227 0.13 -1.37 -19.07
N ALA A 228 0.68 -2.37 -19.76
CA ALA A 228 -0.10 -3.47 -20.30
C ALA A 228 -0.91 -4.18 -19.22
N PHE A 229 -0.29 -4.42 -18.05
CA PHE A 229 -0.95 -5.04 -16.89
C PHE A 229 -2.11 -4.21 -16.34
N VAL A 230 -1.86 -2.93 -16.09
CA VAL A 230 -2.87 -2.00 -15.54
C VAL A 230 -4.06 -1.86 -16.49
N GLN A 231 -3.81 -1.81 -17.79
CA GLN A 231 -4.83 -1.75 -18.84
C GLN A 231 -5.54 -3.10 -19.11
N GLY A 232 -5.25 -4.16 -18.34
CA GLY A 232 -5.87 -5.48 -18.50
C GLY A 232 -5.38 -6.25 -19.75
N ARG A 233 -4.29 -5.82 -20.38
CA ARG A 233 -3.64 -6.53 -21.48
C ARG A 233 -2.73 -7.65 -20.94
N LYS A 234 -2.36 -8.60 -21.79
CA LYS A 234 -1.41 -9.68 -21.44
C LYS A 234 -0.06 -9.09 -21.01
N SER A 235 0.43 -9.52 -19.87
CA SER A 235 1.65 -9.04 -19.23
C SER A 235 2.34 -10.18 -18.48
N ASN A 236 3.58 -10.00 -18.09
CA ASN A 236 4.41 -11.04 -17.51
C ASN A 236 4.94 -10.66 -16.12
N ASN A 237 5.27 -11.67 -15.32
CA ASN A 237 6.12 -11.49 -14.16
C ASN A 237 7.45 -10.87 -14.58
N CYS A 238 8.03 -10.00 -13.76
CA CYS A 238 9.22 -9.24 -14.10
C CYS A 238 10.35 -9.47 -13.09
N LEU A 239 11.55 -9.77 -13.60
CA LEU A 239 12.78 -9.87 -12.80
C LEU A 239 13.75 -8.77 -13.20
N LEU A 240 14.08 -7.87 -12.29
CA LEU A 240 15.13 -6.87 -12.41
C LEU A 240 16.40 -7.46 -11.77
N PHE A 241 17.41 -7.72 -12.55
CA PHE A 241 18.67 -8.29 -12.04
C PHE A 241 19.87 -7.45 -12.41
N GLY A 242 20.98 -7.62 -11.71
CA GLY A 242 22.23 -6.92 -12.00
C GLY A 242 22.87 -6.31 -10.77
N ASP A 243 23.80 -5.38 -10.98
CA ASP A 243 24.65 -4.85 -9.92
C ASP A 243 23.90 -4.13 -8.79
N SER A 244 24.47 -4.16 -7.59
CA SER A 244 23.89 -3.45 -6.45
C SER A 244 23.95 -1.94 -6.63
N GLY A 245 22.96 -1.21 -6.11
CA GLY A 245 22.91 0.25 -6.15
C GLY A 245 22.56 0.87 -7.51
N THR A 246 22.03 0.08 -8.46
CA THR A 246 21.67 0.54 -9.82
C THR A 246 20.20 0.98 -9.97
N GLY A 247 19.44 1.10 -8.87
CA GLY A 247 18.06 1.60 -8.91
C GLY A 247 16.98 0.55 -9.18
N LYS A 248 17.27 -0.77 -9.14
CA LYS A 248 16.28 -1.84 -9.37
C LYS A 248 15.03 -1.70 -8.47
N SER A 249 15.23 -1.70 -7.16
CA SER A 249 14.13 -1.60 -6.18
C SER A 249 13.42 -0.24 -6.26
N THR A 250 14.18 0.82 -6.50
CA THR A 250 13.66 2.18 -6.70
C THR A 250 12.76 2.26 -7.94
N SER A 251 13.13 1.59 -9.05
CA SER A 251 12.29 1.53 -10.26
C SER A 251 10.94 0.87 -10.02
N ILE A 252 10.90 -0.21 -9.20
CA ILE A 252 9.63 -0.88 -8.85
C ILE A 252 8.77 0.02 -7.95
N LYS A 253 9.36 0.71 -6.98
CA LYS A 253 8.64 1.67 -6.15
C LYS A 253 8.09 2.83 -6.97
N ALA A 254 8.88 3.37 -7.90
CA ALA A 254 8.48 4.45 -8.79
C ALA A 254 7.28 4.05 -9.66
N ILE A 255 7.30 2.86 -10.26
CA ILE A 255 6.18 2.37 -11.08
C ILE A 255 4.88 2.26 -10.27
N VAL A 256 4.96 1.85 -9.00
CA VAL A 256 3.77 1.77 -8.13
C VAL A 256 3.22 3.17 -7.84
N ASN A 257 4.09 4.16 -7.60
CA ASN A 257 3.65 5.54 -7.41
C ASN A 257 2.96 6.10 -8.66
N GLU A 258 3.48 5.80 -9.85
CA GLU A 258 2.99 6.32 -11.13
C GLU A 258 1.63 5.74 -11.53
N TYR A 259 1.41 4.45 -11.27
CA TYR A 259 0.18 3.75 -11.66
C TYR A 259 -0.81 3.54 -10.51
N TYR A 260 -0.56 4.11 -9.34
CA TYR A 260 -1.46 3.97 -8.19
C TYR A 260 -2.89 4.44 -8.49
N ASP A 261 -3.05 5.60 -9.10
CA ASP A 261 -4.37 6.18 -9.42
C ASP A 261 -5.10 5.38 -10.51
N GLN A 262 -4.38 4.54 -11.24
CA GLN A 262 -4.92 3.58 -12.21
C GLN A 262 -5.21 2.20 -11.57
N GLY A 263 -5.20 2.11 -10.25
CA GLY A 263 -5.56 0.90 -9.51
C GLY A 263 -4.41 -0.06 -9.19
N LEU A 264 -3.14 0.33 -9.43
CA LEU A 264 -1.99 -0.51 -9.07
C LEU A 264 -1.72 -0.48 -7.57
N ARG A 265 -1.44 -1.64 -6.99
CA ARG A 265 -1.09 -1.84 -5.57
C ARG A 265 0.13 -2.75 -5.46
N MET A 266 0.92 -2.58 -4.40
CA MET A 266 2.09 -3.42 -4.14
C MET A 266 1.93 -4.18 -2.82
N ILE A 267 2.30 -5.45 -2.81
CA ILE A 267 2.43 -6.26 -1.60
C ILE A 267 3.87 -6.73 -1.50
N GLU A 268 4.60 -6.19 -0.54
CA GLU A 268 5.97 -6.59 -0.26
C GLU A 268 5.97 -7.89 0.55
N ILE A 269 6.64 -8.92 0.05
CA ILE A 269 6.74 -10.24 0.67
C ILE A 269 8.20 -10.63 0.82
N TYR A 270 8.59 -10.92 2.05
CA TYR A 270 9.93 -11.39 2.36
C TYR A 270 10.05 -12.90 2.14
N LYS A 271 11.26 -13.36 1.86
CA LYS A 271 11.57 -14.75 1.55
C LYS A 271 10.97 -15.77 2.54
N HIS A 272 11.09 -15.52 3.85
CA HIS A 272 10.54 -16.39 4.90
C HIS A 272 9.00 -16.48 4.90
N GLN A 273 8.32 -15.60 4.18
CA GLN A 273 6.85 -15.55 4.05
C GLN A 273 6.33 -16.25 2.79
N PHE A 274 7.19 -16.85 1.96
CA PHE A 274 6.77 -17.49 0.69
C PHE A 274 5.79 -18.64 0.89
N LYS A 275 5.79 -19.30 2.04
CA LYS A 275 4.79 -20.30 2.43
C LYS A 275 3.36 -19.74 2.40
N ASP A 276 3.20 -18.43 2.60
CA ASP A 276 1.91 -17.75 2.72
C ASP A 276 1.42 -17.17 1.38
N LEU A 277 2.21 -17.27 0.30
CA LEU A 277 1.89 -16.71 -1.03
C LEU A 277 0.52 -17.14 -1.56
N SER A 278 0.17 -18.42 -1.40
CA SER A 278 -1.13 -18.93 -1.86
C SER A 278 -2.30 -18.29 -1.10
N ASN A 279 -2.14 -18.06 0.21
CA ASN A 279 -3.14 -17.38 1.03
C ASN A 279 -3.28 -15.91 0.62
N VAL A 280 -2.16 -15.21 0.40
CA VAL A 280 -2.14 -13.83 -0.10
C VAL A 280 -2.89 -13.73 -1.43
N ILE A 281 -2.57 -14.59 -2.40
CA ILE A 281 -3.22 -14.63 -3.70
C ILE A 281 -4.72 -14.87 -3.57
N ALA A 282 -5.14 -15.83 -2.72
CA ALA A 282 -6.55 -16.12 -2.49
C ALA A 282 -7.34 -14.91 -1.96
N MET A 283 -6.69 -14.07 -1.12
CA MET A 283 -7.31 -12.87 -0.56
C MET A 283 -7.49 -11.74 -1.57
N ILE A 284 -6.59 -11.63 -2.58
CA ILE A 284 -6.57 -10.48 -3.50
C ILE A 284 -7.05 -10.81 -4.93
N LYS A 285 -7.14 -12.09 -5.31
CA LYS A 285 -7.48 -12.50 -6.68
C LYS A 285 -8.84 -12.00 -7.17
N ASN A 286 -9.76 -11.73 -6.26
CA ASN A 286 -11.11 -11.27 -6.59
C ASN A 286 -11.32 -9.76 -6.40
N ARG A 287 -10.26 -9.00 -6.05
CA ARG A 287 -10.33 -7.54 -5.88
C ARG A 287 -10.25 -6.84 -7.24
N ASN A 288 -10.76 -5.63 -7.30
CA ASN A 288 -10.77 -4.81 -8.53
C ASN A 288 -9.46 -4.05 -8.77
N TYR A 289 -8.41 -4.36 -8.05
CA TYR A 289 -7.09 -3.75 -8.19
C TYR A 289 -6.14 -4.65 -8.96
N LYS A 290 -5.10 -4.06 -9.52
CA LYS A 290 -3.93 -4.75 -10.04
C LYS A 290 -2.86 -4.81 -8.96
N PHE A 291 -2.38 -6.01 -8.65
CA PHE A 291 -1.40 -6.22 -7.58
C PHE A 291 -0.05 -6.65 -8.13
N ILE A 292 0.99 -5.97 -7.70
CA ILE A 292 2.37 -6.44 -7.81
C ILE A 292 2.77 -7.06 -6.48
N ILE A 293 3.01 -8.38 -6.48
CA ILE A 293 3.70 -9.04 -5.37
C ILE A 293 5.18 -8.77 -5.57
N TYR A 294 5.77 -7.99 -4.65
CA TYR A 294 7.14 -7.53 -4.73
C TYR A 294 8.06 -8.32 -3.81
N MET A 295 9.17 -8.79 -4.37
CA MET A 295 10.21 -9.53 -3.69
C MET A 295 11.56 -8.85 -3.90
N ASP A 296 12.10 -8.24 -2.84
CA ASP A 296 13.40 -7.55 -2.93
C ASP A 296 14.56 -8.51 -2.65
N ASP A 297 15.65 -8.30 -3.37
CA ASP A 297 16.93 -9.05 -3.27
C ASP A 297 16.76 -10.58 -3.28
N LEU A 298 15.95 -11.06 -4.24
CA LEU A 298 15.63 -12.47 -4.38
C LEU A 298 16.87 -13.29 -4.73
N SER A 299 17.24 -14.20 -3.83
CA SER A 299 18.32 -15.16 -4.04
C SER A 299 18.08 -16.39 -3.17
N PHE A 300 18.47 -17.57 -3.67
CA PHE A 300 18.33 -18.83 -2.94
C PHE A 300 19.67 -19.54 -2.85
N GLU A 301 19.90 -20.17 -1.71
CA GLU A 301 20.94 -21.19 -1.56
C GLU A 301 20.40 -22.54 -2.06
N GLU A 302 21.27 -23.46 -2.37
CA GLU A 302 20.92 -24.73 -3.03
C GLU A 302 19.91 -25.60 -2.24
N PHE A 303 19.96 -25.55 -0.91
CA PHE A 303 19.15 -26.38 0.00
C PHE A 303 17.91 -25.67 0.55
N GLU A 304 17.63 -24.43 0.14
CA GLU A 304 16.45 -23.68 0.61
C GLU A 304 15.19 -24.19 -0.09
N ILE A 305 14.14 -24.41 0.68
CA ILE A 305 12.86 -24.93 0.18
C ILE A 305 11.93 -23.81 -0.33
N GLU A 306 12.22 -22.56 0.03
CA GLU A 306 11.41 -21.39 -0.27
C GLU A 306 11.22 -21.19 -1.79
N TYR A 307 12.20 -21.54 -2.60
CA TYR A 307 12.07 -21.45 -4.05
C TYR A 307 10.96 -22.37 -4.61
N LYS A 308 10.66 -23.49 -3.93
CA LYS A 308 9.59 -24.42 -4.35
C LYS A 308 8.21 -23.80 -4.19
N PHE A 309 8.00 -23.02 -3.13
CA PHE A 309 6.75 -22.27 -2.94
C PHE A 309 6.58 -21.22 -4.05
N LEU A 310 7.63 -20.45 -4.34
CA LEU A 310 7.61 -19.47 -5.41
C LEU A 310 7.38 -20.12 -6.78
N LYS A 311 8.07 -21.23 -7.07
CA LYS A 311 7.91 -22.00 -8.30
C LYS A 311 6.47 -22.46 -8.48
N ALA A 312 5.87 -23.08 -7.45
CA ALA A 312 4.50 -23.55 -7.48
C ALA A 312 3.48 -22.41 -7.77
N VAL A 313 3.72 -21.24 -7.20
CA VAL A 313 2.85 -20.07 -7.41
C VAL A 313 3.01 -19.48 -8.82
N ILE A 314 4.23 -19.38 -9.33
CA ILE A 314 4.49 -18.83 -10.68
C ILE A 314 3.99 -19.77 -11.78
N GLU A 315 4.12 -21.09 -11.59
CA GLU A 315 3.64 -22.09 -12.54
C GLU A 315 2.11 -22.14 -12.61
N GLY A 316 1.46 -21.77 -11.51
CA GLY A 316 0.03 -22.03 -11.34
C GLY A 316 -0.23 -23.52 -11.18
N GLY A 317 -1.04 -23.90 -10.19
CA GLY A 317 -1.50 -25.28 -10.07
C GLY A 317 -2.68 -25.55 -11.01
N VAL A 318 -3.71 -26.24 -10.50
CA VAL A 318 -4.95 -26.48 -11.22
C VAL A 318 -5.76 -25.19 -11.45
N GLU A 319 -5.59 -24.17 -10.60
CA GLU A 319 -6.21 -22.85 -10.77
C GLU A 319 -5.49 -22.03 -11.83
N THR A 320 -6.23 -21.36 -12.68
CA THR A 320 -5.69 -20.38 -13.63
C THR A 320 -5.04 -19.22 -12.86
N LYS A 321 -3.87 -18.76 -13.35
CA LYS A 321 -3.20 -17.58 -12.78
C LYS A 321 -4.17 -16.39 -12.77
N PRO A 322 -4.37 -15.71 -11.63
CA PRO A 322 -5.21 -14.53 -11.59
C PRO A 322 -4.70 -13.41 -12.52
N GLU A 323 -5.58 -12.84 -13.33
CA GLU A 323 -5.22 -11.77 -14.28
C GLU A 323 -4.90 -10.43 -13.63
N ASN A 324 -5.19 -10.32 -12.34
CA ASN A 324 -4.95 -9.10 -11.56
C ASN A 324 -3.70 -9.16 -10.68
N ILE A 325 -2.82 -10.18 -10.86
CA ILE A 325 -1.63 -10.36 -10.02
C ILE A 325 -0.40 -10.61 -10.89
N LEU A 326 0.66 -9.83 -10.67
CA LEU A 326 2.00 -10.09 -11.19
C LEU A 326 3.02 -10.18 -10.06
N ILE A 327 4.09 -10.92 -10.28
CA ILE A 327 5.24 -10.99 -9.40
C ILE A 327 6.38 -10.18 -10.00
N TYR A 328 6.86 -9.18 -9.24
CA TYR A 328 8.06 -8.40 -9.57
C TYR A 328 9.12 -8.70 -8.54
N ALA A 329 10.31 -9.06 -9.00
CA ALA A 329 11.43 -9.36 -8.13
C ALA A 329 12.67 -8.57 -8.53
N THR A 330 13.50 -8.25 -7.54
CA THR A 330 14.86 -7.77 -7.79
C THR A 330 15.87 -8.83 -7.38
N SER A 331 17.03 -8.85 -8.01
CA SER A 331 18.14 -9.71 -7.63
C SER A 331 19.48 -9.06 -7.95
N ASN A 332 20.47 -9.30 -7.11
CA ASN A 332 21.86 -8.95 -7.40
C ASN A 332 22.58 -10.01 -8.25
N ARG A 333 21.86 -11.06 -8.64
CA ARG A 333 22.38 -12.18 -9.44
C ARG A 333 21.49 -12.41 -10.65
N ARG A 334 22.10 -12.80 -11.76
CA ARG A 334 21.37 -13.23 -12.97
C ARG A 334 20.65 -14.56 -12.74
N HIS A 335 21.29 -15.47 -12.03
CA HIS A 335 20.72 -16.75 -11.63
C HIS A 335 20.30 -16.67 -10.17
N LEU A 336 19.03 -16.89 -9.90
CA LEU A 336 18.41 -16.72 -8.58
C LEU A 336 18.92 -17.73 -7.54
N ILE A 337 19.39 -18.91 -8.00
CA ILE A 337 19.94 -19.95 -7.13
C ILE A 337 21.47 -19.94 -7.27
N LYS A 338 22.17 -20.01 -6.15
CA LYS A 338 23.64 -19.95 -6.10
C LYS A 338 24.26 -21.17 -6.75
N GLU A 339 25.17 -20.93 -7.68
CA GLU A 339 26.01 -21.96 -8.26
C GLU A 339 27.18 -22.24 -7.31
N THR A 340 27.43 -23.50 -7.00
CA THR A 340 28.63 -23.90 -6.23
C THR A 340 29.82 -24.17 -7.18
N TRP A 341 31.04 -24.13 -6.64
CA TRP A 341 32.25 -24.45 -7.40
C TRP A 341 32.20 -25.89 -7.96
N ASN A 342 31.53 -26.81 -7.29
CA ASN A 342 31.32 -28.17 -7.75
C ASN A 342 30.48 -28.23 -9.02
N ASP A 343 29.52 -27.33 -9.23
CA ASP A 343 28.71 -27.25 -10.47
C ASP A 343 29.57 -26.90 -11.70
N ARG A 344 30.72 -26.22 -11.50
CA ARG A 344 31.67 -25.87 -12.56
C ARG A 344 32.74 -26.94 -12.78
N SER A 345 33.15 -27.66 -11.74
CA SER A 345 34.17 -28.70 -11.83
C SER A 345 33.66 -30.02 -12.40
N ASP A 346 32.39 -30.24 -12.27
CA ASP A 346 31.67 -31.43 -12.68
C ASP A 346 31.34 -31.49 -14.21
N VAL A 347 31.88 -30.59 -15.02
CA VAL A 347 31.85 -30.69 -16.49
C VAL A 347 32.79 -31.80 -17.01
N GLN A 348 33.55 -32.51 -16.14
CA GLN A 348 34.35 -33.68 -16.52
C GLN A 348 33.61 -34.99 -16.19
N VAL A 349 33.07 -35.58 -17.25
CA VAL A 349 32.92 -37.02 -17.52
C VAL A 349 32.67 -37.92 -16.30
N ASP A 350 31.39 -38.14 -15.93
CA ASP A 350 30.84 -39.49 -15.86
C ASP A 350 29.31 -39.48 -15.74
N ASN A 351 28.63 -40.26 -16.56
CA ASN A 351 27.21 -40.60 -16.56
C ASN A 351 26.18 -39.43 -16.50
N GLY A 352 25.94 -38.91 -17.66
CA GLY A 352 25.06 -37.89 -18.20
C GLY A 352 23.58 -37.77 -17.76
N MET A 353 23.13 -38.15 -16.58
CA MET A 353 21.71 -38.05 -16.24
C MET A 353 21.39 -37.20 -15.03
N HIS A 354 22.27 -37.04 -14.07
CA HIS A 354 21.92 -36.31 -12.83
C HIS A 354 22.32 -34.82 -12.81
N LYS A 355 23.17 -34.37 -13.73
CA LYS A 355 23.62 -32.95 -13.78
C LYS A 355 22.73 -32.03 -14.56
N SER A 356 22.03 -32.53 -15.53
CA SER A 356 21.07 -31.82 -16.35
C SER A 356 19.90 -31.30 -15.50
N ASP A 357 19.36 -32.12 -14.60
CA ASP A 357 18.10 -31.84 -13.89
C ASP A 357 18.21 -30.71 -12.86
N THR A 358 19.30 -30.66 -12.08
CA THR A 358 19.47 -29.60 -11.04
C THR A 358 19.78 -28.25 -11.68
N MET A 359 20.56 -28.22 -12.75
CA MET A 359 20.87 -26.97 -13.44
C MET A 359 19.69 -26.48 -14.27
N GLU A 360 18.94 -27.37 -14.92
CA GLU A 360 17.67 -27.04 -15.56
C GLU A 360 16.63 -26.54 -14.56
N GLU A 361 16.55 -27.10 -13.37
CA GLU A 361 15.66 -26.65 -12.32
C GLU A 361 16.03 -25.26 -11.80
N LYS A 362 17.32 -24.96 -11.65
CA LYS A 362 17.84 -23.64 -11.26
C LYS A 362 17.57 -22.57 -12.33
N LEU A 363 17.74 -22.88 -13.59
CA LEU A 363 17.44 -21.97 -14.71
C LEU A 363 15.94 -21.81 -14.92
N SER A 364 15.17 -22.84 -14.64
CA SER A 364 13.72 -22.90 -14.86
C SER A 364 12.98 -21.81 -14.09
N LEU A 365 13.41 -21.42 -12.89
CA LEU A 365 12.77 -20.34 -12.12
C LEU A 365 12.94 -18.96 -12.80
N VAL A 366 14.13 -18.67 -13.35
CA VAL A 366 14.37 -17.40 -14.06
C VAL A 366 13.55 -17.32 -15.35
N HIS A 367 13.47 -18.43 -16.09
CA HIS A 367 12.68 -18.49 -17.33
C HIS A 367 11.17 -18.29 -17.12
N ARG A 368 10.67 -18.45 -15.88
CA ARG A 368 9.27 -18.18 -15.54
C ARG A 368 8.94 -16.70 -15.34
N PHE A 369 9.97 -15.85 -15.22
CA PHE A 369 9.81 -14.41 -15.37
C PHE A 369 9.85 -14.09 -16.86
N GLY A 370 8.69 -13.86 -17.46
CA GLY A 370 8.59 -13.60 -18.91
C GLY A 370 9.28 -12.31 -19.33
N VAL A 371 9.50 -11.36 -18.40
CA VAL A 371 10.28 -10.15 -18.62
C VAL A 371 11.48 -10.14 -17.68
N THR A 372 12.68 -10.05 -18.23
CA THR A 372 13.93 -9.90 -17.48
C THR A 372 14.64 -8.63 -17.90
N ILE A 373 15.05 -7.81 -16.92
CA ILE A 373 15.66 -6.49 -17.15
C ILE A 373 17.01 -6.43 -16.43
N ASN A 374 18.08 -6.23 -17.20
CA ASN A 374 19.43 -6.13 -16.63
C ASN A 374 19.78 -4.69 -16.28
N TYR A 375 20.18 -4.47 -15.04
CA TYR A 375 20.70 -3.21 -14.49
C TYR A 375 22.21 -3.36 -14.22
N SER A 376 23.02 -3.11 -15.23
CA SER A 376 24.48 -3.09 -15.09
C SER A 376 24.96 -1.82 -14.41
N LYS A 377 26.14 -1.88 -13.79
CA LYS A 377 26.81 -0.67 -13.28
C LYS A 377 26.90 0.39 -14.35
N PRO A 378 26.70 1.67 -14.01
CA PRO A 378 26.90 2.76 -14.94
C PRO A 378 28.37 2.85 -15.35
N THR A 379 28.62 3.25 -16.56
CA THR A 379 29.94 3.69 -17.01
C THR A 379 30.36 4.94 -16.23
N GLN A 380 31.64 5.28 -16.22
CA GLN A 380 32.11 6.50 -15.56
C GLN A 380 31.39 7.76 -16.08
N LYS A 381 31.13 7.83 -17.38
CA LYS A 381 30.38 8.94 -17.97
C LYS A 381 28.95 9.00 -17.42
N GLU A 382 28.21 7.88 -17.45
CA GLU A 382 26.84 7.82 -16.92
C GLU A 382 26.80 8.13 -15.41
N TYR A 383 27.79 7.69 -14.65
CA TYR A 383 27.90 8.03 -13.23
C TYR A 383 28.05 9.55 -13.01
N PHE A 384 28.89 10.22 -13.82
CA PHE A 384 29.02 11.67 -13.76
C PHE A 384 27.73 12.38 -14.19
N ASP A 385 27.07 11.89 -15.23
CA ASP A 385 25.79 12.44 -15.67
C ASP A 385 24.71 12.31 -14.57
N ILE A 386 24.68 11.18 -13.83
CA ILE A 386 23.82 11.00 -12.65
C ILE A 386 24.18 12.02 -11.56
N ALA A 387 25.45 12.17 -11.20
CA ALA A 387 25.88 13.08 -10.14
C ALA A 387 25.56 14.55 -10.49
N ILE A 388 25.80 14.97 -11.73
CA ILE A 388 25.50 16.32 -12.22
C ILE A 388 23.99 16.60 -12.14
N GLU A 389 23.17 15.66 -12.63
CA GLU A 389 21.71 15.87 -12.62
C GLU A 389 21.16 15.93 -11.19
N LEU A 390 21.63 15.07 -10.28
CA LEU A 390 21.26 15.11 -8.88
C LEU A 390 21.67 16.43 -8.20
N CYS A 391 22.88 16.96 -8.47
CA CYS A 391 23.31 18.28 -7.99
C CYS A 391 22.36 19.38 -8.47
N ARG A 392 21.99 19.38 -9.76
CA ARG A 392 21.09 20.38 -10.34
C ARG A 392 19.72 20.37 -9.68
N ARG A 393 19.17 19.19 -9.42
CA ARG A 393 17.85 19.02 -8.76
C ARG A 393 17.85 19.57 -7.33
N LEU A 394 18.95 19.49 -6.62
CA LEU A 394 19.09 20.03 -5.26
C LEU A 394 19.56 21.49 -5.23
N GLY A 395 19.76 22.11 -6.39
CA GLY A 395 20.20 23.50 -6.49
C GLY A 395 21.63 23.72 -5.97
N ILE A 396 22.48 22.68 -6.01
CA ILE A 396 23.89 22.78 -5.59
C ILE A 396 24.66 23.51 -6.69
N GLU A 397 25.15 24.71 -6.40
CA GLU A 397 25.87 25.56 -7.34
C GLU A 397 27.37 25.14 -7.44
N LEU A 398 27.64 24.15 -8.29
CA LEU A 398 28.97 23.71 -8.69
C LEU A 398 29.04 23.59 -10.20
N SER A 399 30.22 23.82 -10.77
CA SER A 399 30.46 23.54 -12.19
C SER A 399 30.47 22.01 -12.45
N ASP A 400 30.11 21.59 -13.66
CA ASP A 400 30.12 20.17 -14.05
C ASP A 400 31.51 19.53 -13.83
N ASP A 401 32.60 20.27 -14.01
CA ASP A 401 33.96 19.76 -13.82
C ASP A 401 34.33 19.59 -12.33
N GLU A 402 33.85 20.48 -11.47
CA GLU A 402 34.00 20.32 -10.02
C GLU A 402 33.20 19.13 -9.51
N ILE A 403 31.96 18.96 -9.98
CA ILE A 403 31.13 17.80 -9.63
C ILE A 403 31.80 16.50 -10.05
N LYS A 404 32.32 16.42 -11.29
CA LYS A 404 33.04 15.21 -11.77
C LYS A 404 34.28 14.91 -10.94
N ALA A 405 35.06 15.94 -10.61
CA ALA A 405 36.29 15.76 -9.82
C ALA A 405 35.98 15.24 -8.40
N GLU A 406 35.00 15.84 -7.73
CA GLU A 406 34.61 15.43 -6.38
C GLU A 406 33.88 14.07 -6.37
N ALA A 407 32.98 13.83 -7.34
CA ALA A 407 32.29 12.54 -7.49
C ALA A 407 33.27 11.39 -7.77
N ASN A 408 34.34 11.64 -8.54
CA ASN A 408 35.38 10.65 -8.81
C ASN A 408 36.21 10.32 -7.54
N LYS A 409 36.52 11.32 -6.72
CA LYS A 409 37.20 11.08 -5.42
C LYS A 409 36.30 10.27 -4.48
N TRP A 410 35.01 10.60 -4.47
CA TRP A 410 34.02 9.93 -3.62
C TRP A 410 33.88 8.45 -3.99
N GLU A 411 33.72 8.11 -5.27
CA GLU A 411 33.48 6.75 -5.73
C GLU A 411 34.69 5.81 -5.41
N LEU A 412 35.91 6.32 -5.52
CA LEU A 412 37.12 5.56 -5.20
C LEU A 412 37.18 5.10 -3.74
N SER A 413 36.56 5.85 -2.82
CA SER A 413 36.52 5.54 -1.40
C SER A 413 35.23 4.87 -0.90
N HIS A 414 34.13 4.84 -1.72
CA HIS A 414 32.80 4.47 -1.29
C HIS A 414 32.15 3.35 -2.12
N GLY A 415 32.93 2.46 -2.73
CA GLY A 415 32.43 1.20 -3.31
C GLY A 415 32.11 1.23 -4.81
N GLY A 416 32.63 2.23 -5.54
CA GLY A 416 32.63 2.26 -7.01
C GLY A 416 31.37 2.89 -7.63
N LEU A 417 31.31 2.80 -8.95
CA LEU A 417 30.29 3.46 -9.77
C LEU A 417 28.89 2.87 -9.56
N SER A 418 27.98 3.63 -8.96
CA SER A 418 26.56 3.25 -8.83
C SER A 418 25.67 4.47 -8.57
N GLY A 419 24.38 4.35 -8.84
CA GLY A 419 23.40 5.41 -8.49
C GLY A 419 23.34 5.67 -6.97
N ARG A 420 23.51 4.62 -6.15
CA ARG A 420 23.58 4.75 -4.68
C ARG A 420 24.80 5.57 -4.26
N THR A 421 25.97 5.30 -4.85
CA THR A 421 27.20 6.06 -4.54
C THR A 421 27.08 7.52 -4.97
N ALA A 422 26.44 7.81 -6.11
CA ALA A 422 26.13 9.16 -6.55
C ALA A 422 25.19 9.86 -5.56
N GLN A 423 24.09 9.22 -5.14
CA GLN A 423 23.16 9.80 -4.16
C GLN A 423 23.83 10.10 -2.83
N GLN A 424 24.64 9.18 -2.29
CA GLN A 424 25.39 9.39 -1.05
C GLN A 424 26.38 10.55 -1.15
N PHE A 425 27.00 10.72 -2.32
CA PHE A 425 27.88 11.88 -2.58
C PHE A 425 27.08 13.19 -2.51
N ILE A 426 25.92 13.24 -3.15
CA ILE A 426 25.07 14.41 -3.15
C ILE A 426 24.52 14.73 -1.76
N ASP A 427 24.07 13.71 -1.03
CA ASP A 427 23.60 13.87 0.36
C ASP A 427 24.70 14.43 1.27
N TYR A 428 25.95 13.96 1.08
CA TYR A 428 27.11 14.52 1.79
C TYR A 428 27.36 15.98 1.43
N LEU A 429 27.32 16.34 0.15
CA LEU A 429 27.50 17.72 -0.29
C LEU A 429 26.41 18.66 0.27
N ALA A 430 25.16 18.22 0.22
CA ALA A 430 24.03 18.99 0.75
C ALA A 430 24.09 19.15 2.29
N GLY A 431 24.65 18.18 3.00
CA GLY A 431 24.83 18.24 4.47
C GLY A 431 26.04 19.05 4.95
N THR A 432 27.00 19.32 4.06
CA THR A 432 28.28 20.01 4.44
C THR A 432 28.35 21.44 3.91
N ARG A 433 27.41 21.88 3.13
CA ARG A 433 27.26 23.24 2.59
C ARG A 433 26.00 23.92 3.07
#